data_55b26b12d520a59da4b39718824dfe3b
#
_entry.id   55b26b12d520a59da4b39718824dfe3b
#
_cell.length_a   1.000
_cell.length_b   1.000
_cell.length_c   1.000
_cell.angle_alpha   90.00
_cell.angle_beta   90.00
_cell.angle_gamma   90.00
#
_symmetry.space_group_name_H-M   'P 1'
#
loop_
_entity.id
_entity.type
_entity.pdbx_description
1 polymer ?
#
loop_
_entity_poly.entity_id
_entity_poly.type
_entity_poly.pdbx_seq_one_letter_code
_entity_poly.pdbx_strand_id
1 'polypeptide(L)'
;EVIPYLLGENNDVVALAQTGTGKTAAFGLPLLQQIDVKNRIPQSLILCPTRELCLQIAGDLNDYSKYIDGLKVLPVYGGSSIDSQIRSLKRGVHIIVATPGRLLDLMERKTVSLSTIHNVVMDEADEMLNMGFTESINAILADVPQERNTLLFSATMSPEIARISKNYLRNAKEITIGRKNESTNNVKHVVYTVQAKDKYEALKRIVDYYPQIYGIIFCRTRKETQEIADKLMQEGYNADSLHGELSQAQRDAVMQKFRIRNLQLLVATDVAARGLDVDDLTHVINYGLPDDTESYTHRSGRTGRAGKTGTSIAIINLREKGKMRDIERIISKKFIVGEMPTAAGICQKQLIKVIDDLEKVKVNEEEIADFMPEIYRKLEWLSKEDLIKRMVSHEFNRFAEYYRNRAEIEVPTDIRGERTGRGDRKEGGFEKRSRQAAPGFNRLFINLGKTDSFFPSDLIGLLNSNTRGRIELGRIDLMQNYSFFEVPEKEATNVIKALNRAKWNGRKVVVEIAGAGEESGKGRGNGSNERKGNKRFGGKSDERAPRYENKDRKPKDASAKDSKSTKKDKPSRADRGYSDARGPKKKDDWQEFFKDKEPDFSEEGWARRKPKKK
;
A
#
# COMPACT_ATOMS: atom_id res chain seq x y z
N GLU A 1 -10.51 15.88 27.48
CA GLU A 1 -9.55 17.01 27.54
C GLU A 1 -9.78 17.99 26.37
N VAL A 2 -9.93 17.52 25.12
CA VAL A 2 -10.08 18.39 23.94
C VAL A 2 -11.38 19.17 23.96
N ILE A 3 -12.54 18.53 24.14
CA ILE A 3 -13.85 19.16 24.08
C ILE A 3 -14.00 20.36 25.05
N PRO A 4 -13.71 20.23 26.36
CA PRO A 4 -13.81 21.36 27.26
C PRO A 4 -12.88 22.52 26.91
N TYR A 5 -11.68 22.20 26.39
CA TYR A 5 -10.71 23.20 25.98
C TYR A 5 -11.21 24.01 24.76
N LEU A 6 -11.76 23.33 23.74
CA LEU A 6 -12.28 23.99 22.53
C LEU A 6 -13.57 24.81 22.78
N LEU A 7 -14.31 24.48 23.85
CA LEU A 7 -15.51 25.24 24.22
C LEU A 7 -15.20 26.42 25.13
N GLY A 8 -14.01 26.44 25.79
CA GLY A 8 -13.64 27.47 26.75
C GLY A 8 -12.94 28.68 26.17
N GLU A 9 -11.98 28.45 25.26
CA GLU A 9 -11.14 29.50 24.69
C GLU A 9 -10.90 29.24 23.19
N ASN A 10 -10.76 30.32 22.44
CA ASN A 10 -10.43 30.26 21.00
C ASN A 10 -8.93 30.06 20.82
N ASN A 11 -8.47 28.82 20.94
CA ASN A 11 -7.06 28.47 20.84
C ASN A 11 -6.82 27.31 19.89
N ASP A 12 -5.65 27.31 19.29
CA ASP A 12 -5.21 26.23 18.43
C ASP A 12 -4.82 24.98 19.25
N VAL A 13 -5.01 23.81 18.64
CA VAL A 13 -4.71 22.52 19.30
C VAL A 13 -3.90 21.63 18.38
N VAL A 14 -2.88 20.99 18.93
CA VAL A 14 -2.24 19.80 18.36
C VAL A 14 -2.63 18.60 19.21
N ALA A 15 -3.49 17.74 18.65
CA ALA A 15 -3.96 16.54 19.31
C ALA A 15 -3.26 15.31 18.72
N LEU A 16 -2.38 14.70 19.53
CA LEU A 16 -1.72 13.44 19.16
C LEU A 16 -2.52 12.29 19.74
N ALA A 17 -3.20 11.57 18.86
CA ALA A 17 -4.06 10.45 19.26
C ALA A 17 -4.16 9.42 18.12
N GLN A 18 -4.19 8.15 18.49
CA GLN A 18 -4.36 7.05 17.53
C GLN A 18 -5.77 7.00 16.95
N THR A 19 -5.96 6.23 15.89
CA THR A 19 -7.29 5.95 15.33
C THR A 19 -8.15 5.19 16.35
N GLY A 20 -9.47 5.49 16.38
CA GLY A 20 -10.40 4.84 17.32
C GLY A 20 -10.44 5.45 18.73
N THR A 21 -9.80 6.60 18.96
CA THR A 21 -9.82 7.31 20.26
C THR A 21 -10.94 8.35 20.38
N GLY A 22 -11.83 8.42 19.38
CA GLY A 22 -12.94 9.38 19.37
C GLY A 22 -12.55 10.77 18.85
N LYS A 23 -11.52 10.89 18.00
CA LYS A 23 -11.06 12.18 17.44
C LYS A 23 -12.19 12.94 16.76
N THR A 24 -13.02 12.28 15.93
CA THR A 24 -14.14 12.93 15.22
C THR A 24 -15.11 13.60 16.17
N ALA A 25 -15.48 12.94 17.27
CA ALA A 25 -16.31 13.55 18.32
C ALA A 25 -15.58 14.67 19.05
N ALA A 26 -14.27 14.53 19.28
CA ALA A 26 -13.49 15.51 20.02
C ALA A 26 -13.43 16.89 19.32
N PHE A 27 -13.36 16.95 17.98
CA PHE A 27 -13.45 18.20 17.25
C PHE A 27 -14.87 18.48 16.75
N GLY A 28 -15.64 17.47 16.38
CA GLY A 28 -16.94 17.63 15.75
C GLY A 28 -17.99 18.25 16.67
N LEU A 29 -18.08 17.79 17.92
CA LEU A 29 -19.07 18.30 18.88
C LEU A 29 -18.86 19.80 19.21
N PRO A 30 -17.63 20.28 19.51
CA PRO A 30 -17.39 21.70 19.68
C PRO A 30 -17.68 22.54 18.43
N LEU A 31 -17.29 22.05 17.24
CA LEU A 31 -17.59 22.74 15.99
C LEU A 31 -19.10 22.92 15.78
N LEU A 32 -19.88 21.85 15.98
CA LEU A 32 -21.33 21.88 15.82
C LEU A 32 -21.98 22.90 16.78
N GLN A 33 -21.46 23.05 17.99
CA GLN A 33 -21.97 24.00 18.98
C GLN A 33 -21.66 25.46 18.60
N GLN A 34 -20.59 25.71 17.86
CA GLN A 34 -20.14 27.03 17.44
C GLN A 34 -20.77 27.51 16.12
N ILE A 35 -21.50 26.65 15.38
CA ILE A 35 -22.11 27.00 14.09
C ILE A 35 -23.35 27.88 14.26
N ASP A 36 -23.37 29.00 13.57
CA ASP A 36 -24.60 29.78 13.37
C ASP A 36 -25.42 29.21 12.20
N VAL A 37 -26.44 28.42 12.50
CA VAL A 37 -27.30 27.76 11.51
C VAL A 37 -28.08 28.71 10.65
N LYS A 38 -28.33 29.96 11.10
CA LYS A 38 -29.05 30.97 10.34
C LYS A 38 -28.23 31.50 9.17
N ASN A 39 -26.91 31.47 9.30
CA ASN A 39 -25.97 31.95 8.30
C ASN A 39 -25.45 30.81 7.42
N ARG A 40 -26.04 30.60 6.25
CA ARG A 40 -25.73 29.49 5.33
C ARG A 40 -24.47 29.74 4.49
N ILE A 41 -23.37 30.06 5.15
CA ILE A 41 -22.03 30.21 4.57
C ILE A 41 -21.08 29.19 5.20
N PRO A 42 -19.97 28.84 4.54
CA PRO A 42 -18.95 27.98 5.12
C PRO A 42 -18.33 28.62 6.38
N GLN A 43 -18.48 27.99 7.53
CA GLN A 43 -17.97 28.47 8.83
C GLN A 43 -16.85 27.59 9.36
N SER A 44 -16.85 26.31 9.01
CA SER A 44 -15.81 25.36 9.41
C SER A 44 -15.33 24.54 8.23
N LEU A 45 -14.03 24.28 8.19
CA LEU A 45 -13.35 23.46 7.20
C LEU A 45 -12.64 22.30 7.89
N ILE A 46 -12.87 21.08 7.43
CA ILE A 46 -12.19 19.88 7.88
C ILE A 46 -11.44 19.28 6.69
N LEU A 47 -10.12 19.20 6.79
CA LEU A 47 -9.25 18.56 5.79
C LEU A 47 -8.92 17.14 6.25
N CYS A 48 -8.98 16.19 5.31
CA CYS A 48 -8.65 14.79 5.55
C CYS A 48 -8.01 14.15 4.30
N PRO A 49 -7.18 13.08 4.46
CA PRO A 49 -6.38 12.53 3.36
C PRO A 49 -7.18 11.81 2.29
N THR A 50 -8.30 11.16 2.66
CA THR A 50 -9.00 10.24 1.76
C THR A 50 -10.47 10.58 1.64
N ARG A 51 -11.05 10.11 0.54
CA ARG A 51 -12.49 10.25 0.28
C ARG A 51 -13.31 9.49 1.31
N GLU A 52 -12.87 8.30 1.66
CA GLU A 52 -13.55 7.42 2.60
C GLU A 52 -13.67 8.10 3.97
N LEU A 53 -12.56 8.67 4.47
CA LEU A 53 -12.56 9.44 5.72
C LEU A 53 -13.40 10.72 5.61
N CYS A 54 -13.37 11.40 4.45
CA CYS A 54 -14.21 12.56 4.20
C CYS A 54 -15.72 12.23 4.32
N LEU A 55 -16.15 11.12 3.77
CA LEU A 55 -17.52 10.63 3.86
C LEU A 55 -17.89 10.19 5.27
N GLN A 56 -16.96 9.51 5.96
CA GLN A 56 -17.14 9.09 7.34
C GLN A 56 -17.33 10.30 8.26
N ILE A 57 -16.41 11.26 8.24
CA ILE A 57 -16.50 12.47 9.08
C ILE A 57 -17.79 13.22 8.78
N ALA A 58 -18.18 13.36 7.50
CA ALA A 58 -19.43 14.03 7.14
C ALA A 58 -20.67 13.25 7.64
N GLY A 59 -20.63 11.92 7.62
CA GLY A 59 -21.63 11.03 8.20
C GLY A 59 -21.75 11.23 9.72
N ASP A 60 -20.62 11.11 10.43
CA ASP A 60 -20.55 11.29 11.89
C ASP A 60 -21.11 12.67 12.30
N LEU A 61 -20.72 13.74 11.59
CA LEU A 61 -21.22 15.08 11.87
C LEU A 61 -22.73 15.23 11.62
N ASN A 62 -23.26 14.56 10.58
CA ASN A 62 -24.71 14.55 10.36
C ASN A 62 -25.44 13.80 11.47
N ASP A 63 -24.88 12.68 11.95
CA ASP A 63 -25.45 11.91 13.07
C ASP A 63 -25.41 12.70 14.38
N TYR A 64 -24.29 13.39 14.68
CA TYR A 64 -24.16 14.25 15.85
C TYR A 64 -25.08 15.47 15.79
N SER A 65 -25.36 15.98 14.58
CA SER A 65 -26.22 17.15 14.37
C SER A 65 -27.70 16.82 14.13
N LYS A 66 -28.11 15.57 14.35
CA LYS A 66 -29.48 15.08 14.08
C LYS A 66 -30.59 15.97 14.63
N TYR A 67 -30.35 16.64 15.75
CA TYR A 67 -31.30 17.52 16.41
C TYR A 67 -31.04 19.01 16.18
N ILE A 68 -30.16 19.37 15.24
CA ILE A 68 -29.84 20.74 14.85
C ILE A 68 -30.49 21.01 13.49
N ASP A 69 -31.72 21.57 13.51
CA ASP A 69 -32.45 21.79 12.28
C ASP A 69 -31.76 22.79 11.35
N GLY A 70 -31.69 22.45 10.06
CA GLY A 70 -31.14 23.33 9.02
C GLY A 70 -29.63 23.28 8.85
N LEU A 71 -28.86 22.61 9.71
CA LEU A 71 -27.42 22.46 9.53
C LEU A 71 -27.10 21.65 8.25
N LYS A 72 -26.06 22.07 7.52
CA LYS A 72 -25.62 21.42 6.27
C LYS A 72 -24.12 21.15 6.31
N VAL A 73 -23.76 19.88 6.24
CA VAL A 73 -22.40 19.38 6.09
C VAL A 73 -22.22 18.92 4.64
N LEU A 74 -21.16 19.36 3.97
CA LEU A 74 -20.86 18.98 2.59
C LEU A 74 -19.53 18.22 2.51
N PRO A 75 -19.51 16.97 2.10
CA PRO A 75 -18.28 16.26 1.75
C PRO A 75 -17.81 16.67 0.33
N VAL A 76 -16.53 17.08 0.23
CA VAL A 76 -15.87 17.56 -1.00
C VAL A 76 -14.67 16.68 -1.30
N TYR A 77 -14.77 15.82 -2.31
CA TYR A 77 -13.74 14.83 -2.63
C TYR A 77 -13.68 14.48 -4.11
N GLY A 78 -12.55 13.94 -4.56
CA GLY A 78 -12.34 13.50 -5.93
C GLY A 78 -13.10 12.21 -6.29
N GLY A 79 -13.31 11.96 -7.59
CA GLY A 79 -13.99 10.74 -8.07
C GLY A 79 -15.52 10.80 -8.05
N SER A 80 -16.12 11.88 -7.56
CA SER A 80 -17.55 12.15 -7.68
C SER A 80 -17.81 13.37 -8.60
N SER A 81 -19.09 13.56 -9.02
CA SER A 81 -19.47 14.69 -9.87
C SER A 81 -19.15 16.01 -9.19
N ILE A 82 -18.30 16.82 -9.82
CA ILE A 82 -17.94 18.15 -9.33
C ILE A 82 -19.16 19.11 -9.38
N ASP A 83 -20.02 18.97 -10.40
CA ASP A 83 -21.19 19.82 -10.58
C ASP A 83 -22.20 19.66 -9.44
N SER A 84 -22.33 18.43 -8.89
CA SER A 84 -23.19 18.19 -7.73
C SER A 84 -22.66 18.92 -6.48
N GLN A 85 -21.35 18.91 -6.28
CA GLN A 85 -20.70 19.63 -5.18
C GLN A 85 -20.84 21.15 -5.34
N ILE A 86 -20.63 21.67 -6.54
CA ILE A 86 -20.83 23.10 -6.85
C ILE A 86 -22.28 23.51 -6.59
N ARG A 87 -23.28 22.71 -7.02
CA ARG A 87 -24.69 22.99 -6.74
C ARG A 87 -25.00 23.02 -5.25
N SER A 88 -24.41 22.13 -4.47
CA SER A 88 -24.56 22.09 -3.02
C SER A 88 -23.94 23.32 -2.34
N LEU A 89 -22.74 23.73 -2.76
CA LEU A 89 -22.09 24.96 -2.29
C LEU A 89 -22.96 26.20 -2.56
N LYS A 90 -23.54 26.31 -3.76
CA LYS A 90 -24.44 27.42 -4.12
C LYS A 90 -25.74 27.46 -3.31
N ARG A 91 -26.23 26.32 -2.80
CA ARG A 91 -27.40 26.25 -1.90
C ARG A 91 -27.08 26.70 -0.47
N GLY A 92 -25.82 26.90 -0.15
CA GLY A 92 -25.32 27.25 1.17
C GLY A 92 -25.05 26.02 2.05
N VAL A 93 -23.88 26.02 2.64
CA VAL A 93 -23.38 24.97 3.54
C VAL A 93 -22.68 25.61 4.74
N HIS A 94 -22.65 24.93 5.89
CA HIS A 94 -22.05 25.45 7.12
C HIS A 94 -20.68 24.83 7.38
N ILE A 95 -20.54 23.53 7.10
CA ILE A 95 -19.31 22.78 7.29
C ILE A 95 -18.90 22.14 5.97
N ILE A 96 -17.64 22.32 5.59
CA ILE A 96 -17.02 21.63 4.46
C ILE A 96 -16.06 20.57 5.02
N VAL A 97 -16.25 19.31 4.65
CA VAL A 97 -15.28 18.23 4.90
C VAL A 97 -14.62 17.91 3.58
N ALA A 98 -13.30 18.06 3.45
CA ALA A 98 -12.67 18.04 2.14
C ALA A 98 -11.38 17.23 2.07
N THR A 99 -11.16 16.60 0.91
CA THR A 99 -9.80 16.19 0.50
C THR A 99 -9.08 17.37 -0.16
N PRO A 100 -7.79 17.63 0.14
CA PRO A 100 -7.09 18.85 -0.29
C PRO A 100 -7.17 19.12 -1.79
N GLY A 101 -6.89 18.11 -2.63
CA GLY A 101 -6.85 18.31 -4.08
C GLY A 101 -8.20 18.73 -4.70
N ARG A 102 -9.34 18.18 -4.25
CA ARG A 102 -10.66 18.58 -4.77
C ARG A 102 -11.07 19.95 -4.25
N LEU A 103 -10.72 20.29 -3.02
CA LEU A 103 -11.03 21.63 -2.49
C LEU A 103 -10.26 22.68 -3.28
N LEU A 104 -8.98 22.44 -3.56
CA LEU A 104 -8.15 23.35 -4.36
C LEU A 104 -8.71 23.54 -5.78
N ASP A 105 -9.16 22.45 -6.46
CA ASP A 105 -9.85 22.55 -7.77
C ASP A 105 -11.11 23.44 -7.71
N LEU A 106 -11.90 23.36 -6.63
CA LEU A 106 -13.08 24.24 -6.44
C LEU A 106 -12.70 25.69 -6.14
N MET A 107 -11.60 25.94 -5.42
CA MET A 107 -11.05 27.27 -5.17
C MET A 107 -10.54 27.91 -6.46
N GLU A 108 -9.74 27.20 -7.26
CA GLU A 108 -9.23 27.65 -8.56
C GLU A 108 -10.37 28.00 -9.52
N ARG A 109 -11.46 27.22 -9.50
CA ARG A 109 -12.71 27.52 -10.25
C ARG A 109 -13.53 28.66 -9.65
N LYS A 110 -13.11 29.22 -8.51
CA LYS A 110 -13.85 30.29 -7.80
C LYS A 110 -15.30 29.90 -7.46
N THR A 111 -15.55 28.62 -7.17
CA THR A 111 -16.87 28.08 -6.85
C THR A 111 -17.11 27.95 -5.34
N VAL A 112 -16.05 28.09 -4.54
CA VAL A 112 -16.07 28.16 -3.09
C VAL A 112 -15.24 29.33 -2.61
N SER A 113 -15.69 30.00 -1.55
CA SER A 113 -14.92 31.01 -0.82
C SER A 113 -14.67 30.49 0.59
N LEU A 114 -13.44 30.62 1.05
CA LEU A 114 -13.03 30.24 2.41
C LEU A 114 -12.91 31.46 3.35
N SER A 115 -13.26 32.65 2.91
CA SER A 115 -13.09 33.92 3.65
C SER A 115 -13.92 34.03 4.94
N THR A 116 -14.88 33.13 5.13
CA THR A 116 -15.79 33.10 6.29
C THR A 116 -15.50 31.94 7.25
N ILE A 117 -14.43 31.21 7.01
CA ILE A 117 -14.03 30.08 7.86
C ILE A 117 -13.41 30.58 9.17
N HIS A 118 -14.00 30.16 10.28
CA HIS A 118 -13.51 30.46 11.65
C HIS A 118 -12.75 29.28 12.27
N ASN A 119 -13.03 28.07 11.84
CA ASN A 119 -12.37 26.86 12.35
C ASN A 119 -11.83 26.01 11.22
N VAL A 120 -10.58 25.60 11.32
CA VAL A 120 -9.93 24.64 10.41
C VAL A 120 -9.47 23.43 11.21
N VAL A 121 -9.89 22.24 10.77
CA VAL A 121 -9.41 20.96 11.30
C VAL A 121 -8.59 20.25 10.25
N MET A 122 -7.45 19.74 10.62
CA MET A 122 -6.65 18.82 9.82
C MET A 122 -6.66 17.46 10.52
N ASP A 123 -7.42 16.49 10.02
CA ASP A 123 -7.47 15.13 10.57
C ASP A 123 -6.59 14.18 9.75
N GLU A 124 -5.91 13.27 10.44
CA GLU A 124 -4.83 12.43 9.88
C GLU A 124 -3.80 13.28 9.10
N ALA A 125 -3.32 14.36 9.74
CA ALA A 125 -2.42 15.32 9.09
C ALA A 125 -1.11 14.68 8.62
N ASP A 126 -0.53 13.74 9.37
CA ASP A 126 0.62 12.93 8.99
C ASP A 126 0.38 12.18 7.68
N GLU A 127 -0.80 11.59 7.52
CA GLU A 127 -1.17 10.88 6.30
C GLU A 127 -1.33 11.82 5.10
N MET A 128 -1.90 13.01 5.28
CA MET A 128 -2.00 14.00 4.22
C MET A 128 -0.61 14.40 3.70
N LEU A 129 0.37 14.55 4.60
CA LEU A 129 1.75 14.87 4.22
C LEU A 129 2.43 13.72 3.48
N ASN A 130 2.27 12.49 4.00
CA ASN A 130 2.79 11.28 3.37
C ASN A 130 2.22 11.04 1.96
N MET A 131 1.02 11.54 1.69
CA MET A 131 0.38 11.52 0.37
C MET A 131 0.82 12.67 -0.55
N GLY A 132 1.68 13.57 -0.08
CA GLY A 132 2.21 14.69 -0.87
C GLY A 132 1.26 15.89 -0.97
N PHE A 133 0.28 16.03 -0.09
CA PHE A 133 -0.65 17.17 -0.11
C PHE A 133 -0.10 18.46 0.52
N THR A 134 1.19 18.51 0.84
CA THR A 134 1.82 19.67 1.50
C THR A 134 1.54 20.99 0.76
N GLU A 135 1.73 21.01 -0.56
CA GLU A 135 1.50 22.22 -1.36
C GLU A 135 0.03 22.61 -1.39
N SER A 136 -0.88 21.63 -1.54
CA SER A 136 -2.32 21.86 -1.52
C SER A 136 -2.80 22.39 -0.18
N ILE A 137 -2.31 21.85 0.93
CA ILE A 137 -2.62 22.31 2.29
C ILE A 137 -2.15 23.76 2.48
N ASN A 138 -0.92 24.07 2.08
CA ASN A 138 -0.36 25.42 2.17
C ASN A 138 -1.21 26.43 1.37
N ALA A 139 -1.62 26.09 0.14
CA ALA A 139 -2.46 26.92 -0.70
C ALA A 139 -3.85 27.17 -0.06
N ILE A 140 -4.47 26.13 0.48
CA ILE A 140 -5.76 26.23 1.17
C ILE A 140 -5.64 27.11 2.41
N LEU A 141 -4.64 26.86 3.26
CA LEU A 141 -4.44 27.63 4.51
C LEU A 141 -4.08 29.10 4.27
N ALA A 142 -3.51 29.44 3.13
CA ALA A 142 -3.23 30.81 2.74
C ALA A 142 -4.51 31.61 2.37
N ASP A 143 -5.57 30.93 1.89
CA ASP A 143 -6.85 31.54 1.49
C ASP A 143 -7.86 31.65 2.64
N VAL A 144 -7.63 30.94 3.74
CA VAL A 144 -8.47 31.03 4.95
C VAL A 144 -8.02 32.20 5.83
N PRO A 145 -8.96 32.94 6.50
CA PRO A 145 -8.63 34.05 7.37
C PRO A 145 -7.55 33.70 8.41
N GLN A 146 -6.70 34.66 8.74
CA GLN A 146 -5.67 34.47 9.75
C GLN A 146 -6.27 34.37 11.17
N GLU A 147 -7.35 35.09 11.43
CA GLU A 147 -8.09 35.00 12.69
C GLU A 147 -9.04 33.81 12.67
N ARG A 148 -8.48 32.63 12.92
CA ARG A 148 -9.20 31.36 12.97
C ARG A 148 -8.63 30.48 14.07
N ASN A 149 -9.38 29.47 14.47
CA ASN A 149 -8.86 28.34 15.25
C ASN A 149 -8.35 27.25 14.30
N THR A 150 -7.16 26.73 14.55
CA THR A 150 -6.57 25.65 13.77
C THR A 150 -6.34 24.43 14.66
N LEU A 151 -6.99 23.32 14.31
CA LEU A 151 -6.96 22.08 15.06
C LEU A 151 -6.22 21.03 14.21
N LEU A 152 -5.11 20.52 14.71
CA LEU A 152 -4.30 19.51 14.04
C LEU A 152 -4.41 18.19 14.79
N PHE A 153 -5.00 17.18 14.16
CA PHE A 153 -5.11 15.82 14.66
C PHE A 153 -4.17 14.91 13.88
N SER A 154 -3.31 14.18 14.58
CA SER A 154 -2.33 13.28 13.99
C SER A 154 -2.08 12.07 14.89
N ALA A 155 -1.66 10.95 14.31
CA ALA A 155 -1.19 9.81 15.09
C ALA A 155 0.29 9.95 15.45
N THR A 156 1.06 10.71 14.67
CA THR A 156 2.50 10.89 14.84
C THR A 156 2.89 12.37 14.87
N MET A 157 4.03 12.68 15.50
CA MET A 157 4.65 14.00 15.46
C MET A 157 5.92 13.92 14.60
N SER A 158 5.75 13.90 13.28
CA SER A 158 6.87 13.96 12.34
C SER A 158 7.47 15.39 12.29
N PRO A 159 8.71 15.55 11.77
CA PRO A 159 9.31 16.88 11.58
C PRO A 159 8.45 17.79 10.69
N GLU A 160 7.75 17.22 9.71
CA GLU A 160 6.85 17.93 8.82
C GLU A 160 5.60 18.44 9.56
N ILE A 161 5.00 17.60 10.41
CA ILE A 161 3.87 17.99 11.29
C ILE A 161 4.28 19.12 12.24
N ALA A 162 5.46 19.00 12.87
CA ALA A 162 5.98 20.04 13.74
C ALA A 162 6.19 21.37 12.99
N ARG A 163 6.61 21.32 11.71
CA ARG A 163 6.74 22.51 10.86
C ARG A 163 5.39 23.14 10.53
N ILE A 164 4.38 22.34 10.16
CA ILE A 164 3.01 22.84 9.92
C ILE A 164 2.45 23.47 11.20
N SER A 165 2.58 22.79 12.33
CA SER A 165 2.15 23.34 13.61
C SER A 165 2.81 24.70 13.90
N LYS A 166 4.11 24.83 13.70
CA LYS A 166 4.82 26.09 13.91
C LYS A 166 4.41 27.21 12.94
N ASN A 167 4.08 26.89 11.70
CA ASN A 167 3.80 27.88 10.66
C ASN A 167 2.35 28.38 10.66
N TYR A 168 1.41 27.54 11.05
CA TYR A 168 -0.02 27.81 10.87
C TYR A 168 -0.83 27.84 12.16
N LEU A 169 -0.28 27.33 13.28
CA LEU A 169 -0.95 27.35 14.57
C LEU A 169 -0.35 28.43 15.46
N ARG A 170 -1.20 29.04 16.30
CA ARG A 170 -0.84 30.11 17.23
C ARG A 170 -1.00 29.60 18.66
N ASN A 171 0.09 29.61 19.43
CA ASN A 171 0.11 29.18 20.84
C ASN A 171 -0.65 27.85 21.07
N ALA A 172 -0.49 26.90 20.15
CA ALA A 172 -1.23 25.66 20.15
C ALA A 172 -0.96 24.85 21.41
N LYS A 173 -2.03 24.40 22.06
CA LYS A 173 -1.92 23.42 23.15
C LYS A 173 -1.68 22.03 22.57
N GLU A 174 -0.61 21.39 23.00
CA GLU A 174 -0.36 19.98 22.67
C GLU A 174 -1.10 19.08 23.67
N ILE A 175 -1.98 18.23 23.15
CA ILE A 175 -2.73 17.22 23.92
C ILE A 175 -2.35 15.85 23.35
N THR A 176 -1.76 15.00 24.18
CA THR A 176 -1.34 13.66 23.76
C THR A 176 -2.14 12.60 24.51
N ILE A 177 -2.84 11.75 23.76
CA ILE A 177 -3.58 10.59 24.30
C ILE A 177 -2.77 9.32 24.05
N GLY A 178 -2.27 8.73 25.12
CA GLY A 178 -1.32 7.61 25.06
C GLY A 178 0.15 8.08 24.96
N ARG A 179 1.07 7.17 24.68
CA ARG A 179 2.46 7.53 24.39
C ARG A 179 2.62 7.86 22.91
N LYS A 180 3.47 8.85 22.61
CA LYS A 180 3.80 9.21 21.23
C LYS A 180 4.29 7.97 20.46
N ASN A 181 3.68 7.69 19.31
CA ASN A 181 4.04 6.57 18.41
C ASN A 181 3.86 5.16 19.00
N GLU A 182 3.12 4.98 20.10
CA GLU A 182 2.87 3.66 20.67
C GLU A 182 1.79 2.92 19.88
N SER A 183 2.05 1.64 19.58
CA SER A 183 1.02 0.72 19.06
C SER A 183 -0.03 0.44 20.14
N THR A 184 -1.31 0.22 19.74
CA THR A 184 -2.37 -0.16 20.68
C THR A 184 -1.94 -1.35 21.54
N ASN A 185 -2.11 -1.24 22.87
CA ASN A 185 -1.68 -2.29 23.81
C ASN A 185 -2.32 -3.65 23.54
N ASN A 186 -3.46 -3.67 22.88
CA ASN A 186 -4.26 -4.85 22.60
C ASN A 186 -3.86 -5.58 21.30
N VAL A 187 -2.80 -5.12 20.59
CA VAL A 187 -2.35 -5.78 19.35
C VAL A 187 -1.15 -6.68 19.65
N LYS A 188 -1.28 -7.96 19.27
CA LYS A 188 -0.20 -8.95 19.26
C LYS A 188 0.54 -8.86 17.93
N HIS A 189 1.85 -8.60 17.96
CA HIS A 189 2.68 -8.52 16.77
C HIS A 189 3.42 -9.85 16.56
N VAL A 190 3.16 -10.52 15.44
CA VAL A 190 3.76 -11.84 15.10
C VAL A 190 4.55 -11.71 13.81
N VAL A 191 5.71 -12.33 13.73
CA VAL A 191 6.53 -12.36 12.52
C VAL A 191 6.81 -13.79 12.07
N TYR A 192 6.62 -14.03 10.78
CA TYR A 192 7.00 -15.25 10.09
C TYR A 192 8.14 -14.93 9.12
N THR A 193 9.30 -15.56 9.33
CA THR A 193 10.44 -15.37 8.43
C THR A 193 10.50 -16.51 7.43
N VAL A 194 10.35 -16.21 6.14
CA VAL A 194 10.29 -17.21 5.07
C VAL A 194 11.17 -16.80 3.88
N GLN A 195 11.44 -17.73 2.97
CA GLN A 195 12.06 -17.37 1.69
C GLN A 195 11.06 -16.60 0.81
N ALA A 196 11.58 -15.74 -0.08
CA ALA A 196 10.70 -14.91 -0.93
C ALA A 196 9.76 -15.75 -1.82
N LYS A 197 10.19 -16.93 -2.26
CA LYS A 197 9.39 -17.86 -3.06
C LYS A 197 8.23 -18.49 -2.28
N ASP A 198 8.38 -18.62 -0.96
CA ASP A 198 7.45 -19.33 -0.08
C ASP A 198 6.46 -18.37 0.59
N LYS A 199 6.54 -17.05 0.32
CA LYS A 199 5.67 -16.03 0.95
C LYS A 199 4.17 -16.30 0.73
N TYR A 200 3.77 -16.69 -0.47
CA TYR A 200 2.36 -16.95 -0.76
C TYR A 200 1.84 -18.21 -0.03
N GLU A 201 2.64 -19.27 -0.04
CA GLU A 201 2.31 -20.49 0.70
C GLU A 201 2.23 -20.24 2.21
N ALA A 202 3.13 -19.41 2.75
CA ALA A 202 3.07 -18.98 4.14
C ALA A 202 1.81 -18.18 4.45
N LEU A 203 1.43 -17.24 3.58
CA LEU A 203 0.18 -16.49 3.71
C LEU A 203 -1.01 -17.44 3.77
N LYS A 204 -1.07 -18.40 2.85
CA LYS A 204 -2.15 -19.38 2.79
C LYS A 204 -2.25 -20.23 4.05
N ARG A 205 -1.13 -20.79 4.53
CA ARG A 205 -1.08 -21.57 5.77
C ARG A 205 -1.55 -20.76 6.98
N ILE A 206 -1.20 -19.48 7.04
CA ILE A 206 -1.65 -18.58 8.12
C ILE A 206 -3.15 -18.35 8.02
N VAL A 207 -3.70 -18.09 6.83
CA VAL A 207 -5.13 -17.89 6.63
C VAL A 207 -5.91 -19.13 6.99
N ASP A 208 -5.46 -20.30 6.54
CA ASP A 208 -6.11 -21.59 6.83
C ASP A 208 -6.06 -21.96 8.32
N TYR A 209 -5.01 -21.53 9.02
CA TYR A 209 -4.89 -21.76 10.47
C TYR A 209 -5.87 -20.95 11.31
N TYR A 210 -6.40 -19.84 10.75
CA TYR A 210 -7.40 -18.98 11.39
C TYR A 210 -8.73 -19.01 10.61
N PRO A 211 -9.55 -20.06 10.72
CA PRO A 211 -10.75 -20.22 9.89
C PRO A 211 -11.81 -19.13 10.06
N GLN A 212 -11.77 -18.40 11.17
CA GLN A 212 -12.64 -17.25 11.44
C GLN A 212 -11.95 -15.91 11.17
N ILE A 213 -10.90 -15.91 10.34
CA ILE A 213 -10.17 -14.70 10.02
C ILE A 213 -11.08 -13.68 9.32
N TYR A 214 -11.08 -12.46 9.83
CA TYR A 214 -11.64 -11.30 9.17
C TYR A 214 -10.56 -10.23 9.19
N GLY A 215 -9.93 -9.96 8.04
CA GLY A 215 -8.71 -9.21 8.04
C GLY A 215 -8.34 -8.53 6.73
N ILE A 216 -7.32 -7.66 6.83
CA ILE A 216 -6.70 -6.99 5.69
C ILE A 216 -5.30 -7.56 5.47
N ILE A 217 -5.00 -7.87 4.21
CA ILE A 217 -3.67 -8.25 3.73
C ILE A 217 -3.06 -7.06 3.02
N PHE A 218 -2.04 -6.46 3.61
CA PHE A 218 -1.32 -5.33 3.03
C PHE A 218 -0.22 -5.78 2.08
N CYS A 219 -0.30 -5.34 0.84
CA CYS A 219 0.71 -5.51 -0.19
C CYS A 219 1.35 -4.17 -0.56
N ARG A 220 2.60 -4.20 -1.07
CA ARG A 220 3.36 -2.98 -1.37
C ARG A 220 2.96 -2.33 -2.68
N THR A 221 2.55 -3.09 -3.67
CA THR A 221 2.23 -2.59 -5.01
C THR A 221 0.84 -3.02 -5.46
N ARG A 222 0.23 -2.23 -6.34
CA ARG A 222 -1.08 -2.52 -6.95
C ARG A 222 -1.09 -3.89 -7.65
N LYS A 223 -0.03 -4.18 -8.39
CA LYS A 223 0.13 -5.45 -9.11
C LYS A 223 0.16 -6.64 -8.14
N GLU A 224 0.98 -6.56 -7.09
CA GLU A 224 1.05 -7.60 -6.04
C GLU A 224 -0.31 -7.79 -5.35
N THR A 225 -1.02 -6.69 -5.07
CA THR A 225 -2.36 -6.72 -4.48
C THR A 225 -3.33 -7.53 -5.35
N GLN A 226 -3.38 -7.22 -6.66
CA GLN A 226 -4.25 -7.94 -7.59
C GLN A 226 -3.85 -9.41 -7.73
N GLU A 227 -2.55 -9.69 -7.92
CA GLU A 227 -2.05 -11.07 -8.06
C GLU A 227 -2.36 -11.95 -6.84
N ILE A 228 -2.24 -11.41 -5.62
CA ILE A 228 -2.54 -12.13 -4.38
C ILE A 228 -4.05 -12.36 -4.24
N ALA A 229 -4.86 -11.34 -4.51
CA ALA A 229 -6.32 -11.47 -4.46
C ALA A 229 -6.83 -12.49 -5.48
N ASP A 230 -6.35 -12.43 -6.73
CA ASP A 230 -6.74 -13.37 -7.80
C ASP A 230 -6.40 -14.82 -7.42
N LYS A 231 -5.20 -15.05 -6.89
CA LYS A 231 -4.79 -16.38 -6.41
C LYS A 231 -5.67 -16.89 -5.28
N LEU A 232 -5.96 -16.04 -4.29
CA LEU A 232 -6.84 -16.42 -3.18
C LEU A 232 -8.26 -16.75 -3.68
N MET A 233 -8.82 -15.94 -4.58
CA MET A 233 -10.13 -16.19 -5.17
C MET A 233 -10.16 -17.47 -6.01
N GLN A 234 -9.13 -17.73 -6.81
CA GLN A 234 -9.01 -18.98 -7.60
C GLN A 234 -8.92 -20.22 -6.72
N GLU A 235 -8.33 -20.09 -5.54
CA GLU A 235 -8.24 -21.17 -4.57
C GLU A 235 -9.46 -21.27 -3.63
N GLY A 236 -10.52 -20.46 -3.91
CA GLY A 236 -11.82 -20.53 -3.21
C GLY A 236 -11.90 -19.71 -1.93
N TYR A 237 -10.94 -18.84 -1.66
CA TYR A 237 -11.03 -17.91 -0.53
C TYR A 237 -12.00 -16.77 -0.81
N ASN A 238 -12.73 -16.36 0.21
CA ASN A 238 -13.60 -15.21 0.14
C ASN A 238 -12.80 -13.92 0.31
N ALA A 239 -12.14 -13.54 -0.78
CA ALA A 239 -11.19 -12.41 -0.86
C ALA A 239 -11.53 -11.49 -2.02
N ASP A 240 -11.12 -10.21 -1.93
CA ASP A 240 -11.16 -9.26 -3.04
C ASP A 240 -10.03 -8.24 -2.91
N SER A 241 -9.70 -7.53 -3.99
CA SER A 241 -8.62 -6.56 -4.04
C SER A 241 -9.12 -5.12 -3.84
N LEU A 242 -8.26 -4.28 -3.22
CA LEU A 242 -8.52 -2.84 -3.10
C LEU A 242 -7.25 -2.04 -3.42
N HIS A 243 -7.20 -1.40 -4.58
CA HIS A 243 -6.06 -0.60 -5.04
C HIS A 243 -6.48 0.56 -5.94
N GLY A 244 -5.54 1.44 -6.27
CA GLY A 244 -5.81 2.70 -6.97
C GLY A 244 -6.23 2.58 -8.44
N GLU A 245 -6.17 1.40 -9.06
CA GLU A 245 -6.63 1.17 -10.44
C GLU A 245 -8.12 0.81 -10.52
N LEU A 246 -8.74 0.47 -9.40
CA LEU A 246 -10.18 0.23 -9.35
C LEU A 246 -10.94 1.54 -9.54
N SER A 247 -12.00 1.50 -10.35
CA SER A 247 -12.96 2.58 -10.42
C SER A 247 -13.63 2.79 -9.05
N GLN A 248 -14.17 3.98 -8.84
CA GLN A 248 -14.81 4.30 -7.57
C GLN A 248 -15.99 3.38 -7.26
N ALA A 249 -16.82 3.06 -8.26
CA ALA A 249 -17.94 2.14 -8.08
C ALA A 249 -17.48 0.72 -7.67
N GLN A 250 -16.36 0.25 -8.22
CA GLN A 250 -15.76 -1.03 -7.82
C GLN A 250 -15.26 -0.98 -6.38
N ARG A 251 -14.56 0.10 -5.99
CA ARG A 251 -14.09 0.29 -4.61
C ARG A 251 -15.25 0.29 -3.62
N ASP A 252 -16.31 1.06 -3.92
CA ASP A 252 -17.49 1.15 -3.06
C ASP A 252 -18.18 -0.24 -2.92
N ALA A 253 -18.28 -1.00 -4.02
CA ALA A 253 -18.84 -2.34 -4.00
C ALA A 253 -18.01 -3.34 -3.16
N VAL A 254 -16.67 -3.33 -3.31
CA VAL A 254 -15.77 -4.17 -2.52
C VAL A 254 -15.88 -3.82 -1.04
N MET A 255 -15.84 -2.53 -0.72
CA MET A 255 -15.94 -2.05 0.66
C MET A 255 -17.28 -2.38 1.31
N GLN A 256 -18.39 -2.28 0.55
CA GLN A 256 -19.70 -2.69 1.05
C GLN A 256 -19.73 -4.17 1.39
N LYS A 257 -19.25 -5.05 0.47
CA LYS A 257 -19.17 -6.50 0.73
C LYS A 257 -18.32 -6.80 1.96
N PHE A 258 -17.21 -6.08 2.13
CA PHE A 258 -16.32 -6.27 3.28
C PHE A 258 -16.99 -5.85 4.59
N ARG A 259 -17.61 -4.66 4.66
CA ARG A 259 -18.32 -4.18 5.86
C ARG A 259 -19.45 -5.11 6.34
N ILE A 260 -20.22 -5.67 5.42
CA ILE A 260 -21.28 -6.64 5.75
C ILE A 260 -20.76 -8.06 5.96
N ARG A 261 -19.43 -8.23 6.01
CA ARG A 261 -18.73 -9.51 6.22
C ARG A 261 -19.01 -10.60 5.17
N ASN A 262 -19.43 -10.19 3.98
CA ASN A 262 -19.50 -11.07 2.81
C ASN A 262 -18.10 -11.35 2.21
N LEU A 263 -17.09 -10.60 2.59
CA LEU A 263 -15.68 -10.87 2.34
C LEU A 263 -14.97 -11.10 3.67
N GLN A 264 -14.10 -12.12 3.72
CA GLN A 264 -13.27 -12.41 4.89
C GLN A 264 -11.93 -11.70 4.81
N LEU A 265 -11.38 -11.58 3.60
CA LEU A 265 -10.05 -11.06 3.35
C LEU A 265 -10.10 -9.91 2.34
N LEU A 266 -9.58 -8.77 2.74
CA LEU A 266 -9.37 -7.64 1.84
C LEU A 266 -7.88 -7.51 1.53
N VAL A 267 -7.47 -7.68 0.28
CA VAL A 267 -6.08 -7.48 -0.14
C VAL A 267 -5.92 -6.05 -0.61
N ALA A 268 -5.08 -5.25 0.04
CA ALA A 268 -5.04 -3.82 -0.20
C ALA A 268 -3.63 -3.22 -0.23
N THR A 269 -3.47 -2.10 -0.96
CA THR A 269 -2.30 -1.22 -0.81
C THR A 269 -2.51 -0.24 0.35
N ASP A 270 -1.43 0.30 0.92
CA ASP A 270 -1.52 1.31 1.98
C ASP A 270 -2.44 2.48 1.61
N VAL A 271 -2.21 3.07 0.45
CA VAL A 271 -2.99 4.22 -0.03
C VAL A 271 -4.49 3.91 -0.14
N ALA A 272 -4.82 2.71 -0.61
CA ALA A 272 -6.22 2.34 -0.79
C ALA A 272 -6.91 1.94 0.52
N ALA A 273 -6.15 1.45 1.50
CA ALA A 273 -6.66 1.07 2.81
C ALA A 273 -6.67 2.20 3.84
N ARG A 274 -6.10 3.37 3.49
CA ARG A 274 -6.17 4.57 4.35
C ARG A 274 -7.60 5.09 4.45
N GLY A 275 -7.97 5.56 5.63
CA GLY A 275 -9.31 6.11 5.88
C GLY A 275 -10.44 5.09 5.77
N LEU A 276 -10.13 3.78 5.69
CA LEU A 276 -11.17 2.76 5.73
C LEU A 276 -11.79 2.72 7.12
N ASP A 277 -13.10 2.96 7.16
CA ASP A 277 -13.91 2.71 8.34
C ASP A 277 -14.27 1.23 8.38
N VAL A 278 -13.33 0.44 8.86
CA VAL A 278 -13.52 -0.98 9.12
C VAL A 278 -12.98 -1.28 10.51
N ASP A 279 -13.89 -1.50 11.40
CA ASP A 279 -13.61 -1.91 12.76
C ASP A 279 -13.73 -3.43 12.91
N ASP A 280 -13.27 -3.94 14.04
CA ASP A 280 -13.38 -5.35 14.40
C ASP A 280 -12.61 -6.34 13.54
N LEU A 281 -11.53 -5.88 12.89
CA LEU A 281 -10.63 -6.81 12.22
C LEU A 281 -9.96 -7.72 13.25
N THR A 282 -10.00 -9.02 13.01
CA THR A 282 -9.30 -10.00 13.86
C THR A 282 -7.80 -9.99 13.57
N HIS A 283 -7.45 -9.81 12.30
CA HIS A 283 -6.07 -9.87 11.82
C HIS A 283 -5.74 -8.76 10.85
N VAL A 284 -4.50 -8.28 10.94
CA VAL A 284 -3.83 -7.48 9.91
C VAL A 284 -2.62 -8.27 9.44
N ILE A 285 -2.53 -8.58 8.16
CA ILE A 285 -1.41 -9.34 7.60
C ILE A 285 -0.58 -8.41 6.71
N ASN A 286 0.68 -8.22 7.07
CA ASN A 286 1.65 -7.52 6.24
C ASN A 286 2.34 -8.56 5.34
N TYR A 287 1.94 -8.68 4.08
CA TYR A 287 2.60 -9.55 3.09
C TYR A 287 4.03 -9.09 2.76
N GLY A 288 4.39 -7.92 3.17
CA GLY A 288 5.71 -7.32 3.26
C GLY A 288 5.64 -6.11 4.17
N LEU A 289 6.73 -5.79 4.84
CA LEU A 289 6.78 -4.60 5.68
C LEU A 289 6.64 -3.33 4.81
N PRO A 290 5.95 -2.29 5.29
CA PRO A 290 5.81 -1.03 4.56
C PRO A 290 7.17 -0.37 4.32
N ASP A 291 7.26 0.51 3.33
CA ASP A 291 8.51 1.23 3.05
C ASP A 291 8.80 2.26 4.13
N ASP A 292 7.78 2.95 4.59
CA ASP A 292 7.80 3.80 5.76
C ASP A 292 7.40 3.01 7.01
N THR A 293 8.21 3.13 8.06
CA THR A 293 8.02 2.38 9.32
C THR A 293 6.80 2.87 10.11
N GLU A 294 6.42 4.15 9.98
CA GLU A 294 5.24 4.71 10.63
C GLU A 294 3.94 4.12 10.07
N SER A 295 3.91 3.82 8.78
CA SER A 295 2.78 3.14 8.13
C SER A 295 2.45 1.79 8.75
N TYR A 296 3.42 1.11 9.40
CA TYR A 296 3.14 -0.13 10.14
C TYR A 296 2.17 0.10 11.30
N THR A 297 2.30 1.22 12.01
CA THR A 297 1.39 1.58 13.12
C THR A 297 -0.02 1.81 12.60
N HIS A 298 -0.18 2.52 11.47
CA HIS A 298 -1.47 2.74 10.82
C HIS A 298 -2.11 1.45 10.32
N ARG A 299 -1.32 0.51 9.75
CA ARG A 299 -1.81 -0.81 9.36
C ARG A 299 -2.27 -1.61 10.57
N SER A 300 -1.41 -1.76 11.58
CA SER A 300 -1.72 -2.55 12.78
C SER A 300 -2.86 -1.95 13.60
N GLY A 301 -3.05 -0.63 13.54
CA GLY A 301 -4.17 0.07 14.18
C GLY A 301 -5.54 -0.24 13.55
N ARG A 302 -5.65 -1.03 12.48
CA ARG A 302 -6.94 -1.53 11.95
C ARG A 302 -7.50 -2.71 12.75
N THR A 303 -6.75 -3.25 13.69
CA THR A 303 -7.21 -4.29 14.64
C THR A 303 -6.96 -3.85 16.08
N GLY A 304 -7.53 -4.55 17.04
CA GLY A 304 -7.34 -4.26 18.47
C GLY A 304 -8.01 -2.99 18.95
N ARG A 305 -9.07 -2.53 18.29
CA ARG A 305 -9.86 -1.33 18.65
C ARG A 305 -10.93 -1.62 19.71
N ALA A 306 -11.45 -0.58 20.34
CA ALA A 306 -12.56 -0.63 21.29
C ALA A 306 -12.37 -1.69 22.41
N GLY A 307 -11.14 -1.86 22.92
CA GLY A 307 -10.83 -2.82 23.98
C GLY A 307 -10.71 -4.29 23.52
N LYS A 308 -10.95 -4.59 22.24
CA LYS A 308 -10.78 -5.93 21.67
C LYS A 308 -9.32 -6.24 21.43
N THR A 309 -8.95 -7.52 21.44
CA THR A 309 -7.60 -7.98 21.08
C THR A 309 -7.51 -8.23 19.57
N GLY A 310 -6.35 -7.92 19.00
CA GLY A 310 -6.08 -8.14 17.58
C GLY A 310 -4.69 -8.72 17.33
N THR A 311 -4.49 -9.24 16.13
CA THR A 311 -3.19 -9.79 15.72
C THR A 311 -2.68 -9.11 14.45
N SER A 312 -1.47 -8.54 14.53
CA SER A 312 -0.75 -8.01 13.37
C SER A 312 0.36 -9.00 13.00
N ILE A 313 0.26 -9.58 11.83
CA ILE A 313 1.19 -10.59 11.30
C ILE A 313 2.07 -9.95 10.23
N ALA A 314 3.37 -10.18 10.29
CA ALA A 314 4.32 -9.79 9.25
C ALA A 314 4.97 -11.03 8.61
N ILE A 315 4.85 -11.18 7.29
CA ILE A 315 5.53 -12.22 6.52
C ILE A 315 6.74 -11.59 5.86
N ILE A 316 7.93 -11.86 6.39
CA ILE A 316 9.17 -11.20 5.98
C ILE A 316 10.19 -12.18 5.40
N ASN A 317 11.12 -11.66 4.63
CA ASN A 317 12.34 -12.36 4.28
C ASN A 317 13.53 -11.90 5.15
N LEU A 318 14.66 -12.61 5.08
CA LEU A 318 15.85 -12.27 5.89
C LEU A 318 16.36 -10.83 5.67
N ARG A 319 16.14 -10.24 4.48
CA ARG A 319 16.60 -8.88 4.15
C ARG A 319 15.78 -7.81 4.88
N GLU A 320 14.55 -8.12 5.25
CA GLU A 320 13.63 -7.21 5.94
C GLU A 320 13.82 -7.18 7.46
N LYS A 321 14.71 -8.02 8.03
CA LYS A 321 14.98 -8.04 9.48
C LYS A 321 15.48 -6.71 10.06
N GLY A 322 16.23 -5.93 9.27
CA GLY A 322 16.64 -4.58 9.67
C GLY A 322 15.45 -3.67 9.89
N LYS A 323 14.56 -3.59 8.89
CA LYS A 323 13.33 -2.81 8.93
C LYS A 323 12.39 -3.26 10.08
N MET A 324 12.31 -4.57 10.33
CA MET A 324 11.54 -5.09 11.47
C MET A 324 12.03 -4.53 12.81
N ARG A 325 13.37 -4.48 13.02
CA ARG A 325 13.95 -3.90 14.25
C ARG A 325 13.68 -2.40 14.39
N ASP A 326 13.62 -1.68 13.27
CA ASP A 326 13.28 -0.25 13.27
C ASP A 326 11.81 -0.06 13.67
N ILE A 327 10.90 -0.90 13.17
CA ILE A 327 9.49 -0.94 13.58
C ILE A 327 9.36 -1.26 15.07
N GLU A 328 10.09 -2.27 15.60
CA GLU A 328 10.09 -2.61 17.02
C GLU A 328 10.43 -1.42 17.92
N ARG A 329 11.39 -0.58 17.48
CA ARG A 329 11.74 0.64 18.23
C ARG A 329 10.60 1.66 18.23
N ILE A 330 9.89 1.82 17.10
CA ILE A 330 8.79 2.77 16.96
C ILE A 330 7.59 2.33 17.79
N ILE A 331 7.19 1.06 17.66
CA ILE A 331 6.02 0.55 18.39
C ILE A 331 6.32 0.23 19.87
N SER A 332 7.58 0.33 20.30
CA SER A 332 8.06 -0.02 21.65
C SER A 332 7.69 -1.46 22.07
N LYS A 333 7.55 -2.38 21.12
CA LYS A 333 7.21 -3.79 21.33
C LYS A 333 8.05 -4.68 20.42
N LYS A 334 8.35 -5.90 20.89
CA LYS A 334 9.02 -6.91 20.07
C LYS A 334 8.03 -7.78 19.33
N PHE A 335 8.39 -8.18 18.14
CA PHE A 335 7.66 -9.21 17.43
C PHE A 335 7.86 -10.58 18.08
N ILE A 336 6.76 -11.31 18.20
CA ILE A 336 6.77 -12.71 18.59
C ILE A 336 7.09 -13.51 17.33
N VAL A 337 8.14 -14.34 17.36
CA VAL A 337 8.45 -15.23 16.25
C VAL A 337 7.37 -16.30 16.19
N GLY A 338 6.62 -16.32 15.07
CA GLY A 338 5.59 -17.33 14.84
C GLY A 338 6.20 -18.60 14.27
N GLU A 339 5.76 -19.73 14.78
CA GLU A 339 6.02 -21.03 14.16
C GLU A 339 5.05 -21.24 13.00
N MET A 340 5.59 -21.67 11.83
CA MET A 340 4.75 -21.88 10.66
C MET A 340 3.73 -23.00 10.91
N PRO A 341 2.43 -22.75 10.69
CA PRO A 341 1.41 -23.77 10.89
C PRO A 341 1.69 -25.02 10.09
N THR A 342 1.70 -26.16 10.77
CA THR A 342 1.84 -27.47 10.13
C THR A 342 0.52 -27.89 9.46
N ALA A 343 0.61 -28.76 8.46
CA ALA A 343 -0.57 -29.31 7.80
C ALA A 343 -1.56 -29.95 8.81
N ALA A 344 -1.05 -30.71 9.77
CA ALA A 344 -1.85 -31.33 10.82
C ALA A 344 -2.55 -30.30 11.71
N GLY A 345 -1.84 -29.23 12.11
CA GLY A 345 -2.39 -28.15 12.93
C GLY A 345 -3.50 -27.38 12.19
N ILE A 346 -3.34 -27.15 10.89
CA ILE A 346 -4.35 -26.52 10.04
C ILE A 346 -5.59 -27.42 9.96
N CYS A 347 -5.44 -28.70 9.60
CA CYS A 347 -6.53 -29.65 9.52
C CYS A 347 -7.31 -29.74 10.84
N GLN A 348 -6.60 -29.76 11.97
CA GLN A 348 -7.22 -29.79 13.29
C GLN A 348 -8.09 -28.53 13.54
N LYS A 349 -7.57 -27.33 13.24
CA LYS A 349 -8.30 -26.06 13.43
C LYS A 349 -9.55 -25.97 12.54
N GLN A 350 -9.41 -26.36 11.27
CA GLN A 350 -10.50 -26.37 10.31
C GLN A 350 -11.59 -27.36 10.72
N LEU A 351 -11.20 -28.56 11.17
CA LEU A 351 -12.13 -29.57 11.62
C LEU A 351 -12.92 -29.14 12.86
N ILE A 352 -12.24 -28.58 13.87
CA ILE A 352 -12.89 -28.04 15.06
C ILE A 352 -13.90 -26.96 14.67
N LYS A 353 -13.55 -26.09 13.73
CA LYS A 353 -14.48 -25.06 13.22
C LYS A 353 -15.73 -25.64 12.61
N VAL A 354 -15.61 -26.70 11.79
CA VAL A 354 -16.76 -27.39 11.19
C VAL A 354 -17.68 -27.97 12.28
N ILE A 355 -17.10 -28.57 13.32
CA ILE A 355 -17.85 -29.12 14.44
C ILE A 355 -18.55 -28.01 15.24
N ASP A 356 -17.85 -26.90 15.54
CA ASP A 356 -18.44 -25.74 16.22
C ASP A 356 -19.60 -25.12 15.42
N ASP A 357 -19.49 -25.12 14.09
CA ASP A 357 -20.56 -24.62 13.22
C ASP A 357 -21.74 -25.56 13.20
N LEU A 358 -21.53 -26.89 13.15
CA LEU A 358 -22.58 -27.89 13.24
C LEU A 358 -23.34 -27.79 14.55
N GLU A 359 -22.67 -27.58 15.67
CA GLU A 359 -23.30 -27.41 16.98
C GLU A 359 -24.27 -26.22 17.02
N LYS A 360 -23.95 -25.16 16.25
CA LYS A 360 -24.73 -23.91 16.23
C LYS A 360 -25.82 -23.88 15.18
N VAL A 361 -25.91 -24.91 14.30
CA VAL A 361 -26.93 -24.96 13.27
C VAL A 361 -28.30 -25.07 13.91
N LYS A 362 -29.20 -24.15 13.60
CA LYS A 362 -30.62 -24.25 13.91
C LYS A 362 -31.27 -25.06 12.82
N VAL A 363 -31.71 -26.25 13.21
CA VAL A 363 -32.41 -27.15 12.29
C VAL A 363 -33.83 -26.60 12.03
N ASN A 364 -34.16 -26.37 10.77
CA ASN A 364 -35.52 -26.07 10.36
C ASN A 364 -36.21 -27.42 9.99
N GLU A 365 -36.85 -28.01 10.97
CA GLU A 365 -37.46 -29.34 10.82
C GLU A 365 -38.54 -29.38 9.73
N GLU A 366 -39.27 -28.27 9.54
CA GLU A 366 -40.33 -28.18 8.52
C GLU A 366 -39.76 -28.24 7.10
N GLU A 367 -38.65 -27.56 6.84
CA GLU A 367 -38.02 -27.51 5.50
C GLU A 367 -37.36 -28.83 5.10
N ILE A 368 -36.85 -29.60 6.06
CA ILE A 368 -36.14 -30.86 5.79
C ILE A 368 -36.99 -32.10 5.94
N ALA A 369 -38.23 -31.99 6.51
CA ALA A 369 -39.10 -33.12 6.84
C ALA A 369 -39.30 -34.09 5.67
N ASP A 370 -39.52 -33.58 4.46
CA ASP A 370 -39.77 -34.37 3.27
C ASP A 370 -38.56 -35.22 2.82
N PHE A 371 -37.35 -34.79 3.14
CA PHE A 371 -36.11 -35.46 2.72
C PHE A 371 -35.59 -36.46 3.77
N MET A 372 -35.94 -36.26 5.04
CA MET A 372 -35.39 -37.02 6.15
C MET A 372 -35.71 -38.53 6.11
N PRO A 373 -36.91 -38.98 5.71
CA PRO A 373 -37.22 -40.40 5.67
C PRO A 373 -36.30 -41.21 4.74
N GLU A 374 -35.97 -40.67 3.58
CA GLU A 374 -35.04 -41.32 2.66
C GLU A 374 -33.61 -41.33 3.18
N ILE A 375 -33.18 -40.23 3.81
CA ILE A 375 -31.87 -40.09 4.42
C ILE A 375 -31.70 -41.07 5.57
N TYR A 376 -32.69 -41.17 6.47
CA TYR A 376 -32.67 -42.13 7.56
C TYR A 376 -32.55 -43.55 7.05
N ARG A 377 -33.37 -43.95 6.05
CA ARG A 377 -33.30 -45.28 5.46
C ARG A 377 -31.94 -45.62 4.87
N LYS A 378 -31.26 -44.64 4.22
CA LYS A 378 -29.93 -44.84 3.65
C LYS A 378 -28.84 -44.96 4.70
N LEU A 379 -29.02 -44.33 5.87
CA LEU A 379 -28.01 -44.25 6.92
C LEU A 379 -28.31 -45.16 8.12
N GLU A 380 -29.46 -45.88 8.14
CA GLU A 380 -29.92 -46.70 9.25
C GLU A 380 -28.91 -47.76 9.71
N TRP A 381 -28.12 -48.28 8.78
CA TRP A 381 -27.10 -49.29 9.05
C TRP A 381 -25.83 -48.71 9.72
N LEU A 382 -25.68 -47.39 9.83
CA LEU A 382 -24.54 -46.72 10.46
C LEU A 382 -24.83 -46.46 11.94
N SER A 383 -23.88 -46.80 12.78
CA SER A 383 -23.89 -46.30 14.16
C SER A 383 -23.65 -44.79 14.19
N LYS A 384 -24.13 -44.13 15.26
CA LYS A 384 -23.84 -42.71 15.50
C LYS A 384 -22.33 -42.41 15.43
N GLU A 385 -21.51 -43.32 15.96
CA GLU A 385 -20.05 -43.18 15.95
C GLU A 385 -19.49 -43.27 14.53
N ASP A 386 -19.99 -44.20 13.71
CA ASP A 386 -19.53 -44.36 12.34
C ASP A 386 -19.99 -43.19 11.46
N LEU A 387 -21.18 -42.63 11.71
CA LEU A 387 -21.65 -41.43 11.02
C LEU A 387 -20.74 -40.25 11.33
N ILE A 388 -20.39 -40.04 12.61
CA ILE A 388 -19.46 -38.96 13.02
C ILE A 388 -18.08 -39.17 12.38
N LYS A 389 -17.53 -40.41 12.42
CA LYS A 389 -16.25 -40.71 11.80
C LYS A 389 -16.22 -40.41 10.30
N ARG A 390 -17.28 -40.79 9.59
CA ARG A 390 -17.42 -40.53 8.14
C ARG A 390 -17.51 -39.04 7.83
N MET A 391 -18.31 -38.32 8.61
CA MET A 391 -18.44 -36.87 8.47
C MET A 391 -17.09 -36.16 8.72
N VAL A 392 -16.42 -36.51 9.82
CA VAL A 392 -15.08 -36.00 10.14
C VAL A 392 -14.08 -36.35 9.05
N SER A 393 -14.10 -37.61 8.55
CA SER A 393 -13.16 -38.04 7.50
C SER A 393 -13.44 -37.35 6.18
N HIS A 394 -14.67 -37.09 5.83
CA HIS A 394 -15.05 -36.37 4.61
C HIS A 394 -14.45 -34.95 4.61
N GLU A 395 -14.64 -34.22 5.69
CA GLU A 395 -14.08 -32.86 5.81
C GLU A 395 -12.56 -32.87 5.96
N PHE A 396 -12.01 -33.79 6.76
CA PHE A 396 -10.56 -33.93 6.94
C PHE A 396 -9.84 -34.24 5.63
N ASN A 397 -10.37 -35.14 4.82
CA ASN A 397 -9.76 -35.51 3.55
C ASN A 397 -9.70 -34.34 2.57
N ARG A 398 -10.71 -33.47 2.57
CA ARG A 398 -10.73 -32.27 1.74
C ARG A 398 -9.54 -31.34 2.02
N PHE A 399 -9.20 -31.13 3.30
CA PHE A 399 -8.05 -30.33 3.69
C PHE A 399 -6.73 -31.11 3.58
N ALA A 400 -6.72 -32.38 3.99
CA ALA A 400 -5.53 -33.20 3.99
C ALA A 400 -4.98 -33.46 2.57
N GLU A 401 -5.84 -33.61 1.57
CA GLU A 401 -5.44 -33.81 0.18
C GLU A 401 -4.64 -32.64 -0.36
N TYR A 402 -5.03 -31.41 -0.03
CA TYR A 402 -4.31 -30.22 -0.44
C TYR A 402 -2.89 -30.15 0.16
N TYR A 403 -2.75 -30.49 1.44
CA TYR A 403 -1.48 -30.39 2.15
C TYR A 403 -0.58 -31.61 2.05
N ARG A 404 -1.12 -32.80 1.66
CA ARG A 404 -0.39 -34.07 1.63
C ARG A 404 0.89 -34.05 0.77
N ASN A 405 0.86 -33.31 -0.33
CA ASN A 405 1.95 -33.27 -1.31
C ASN A 405 2.77 -31.98 -1.24
N ARG A 406 2.59 -31.15 -0.21
CA ARG A 406 3.32 -29.88 -0.07
C ARG A 406 4.47 -30.01 0.93
N ALA A 407 5.67 -29.60 0.50
CA ALA A 407 6.84 -29.57 1.37
C ALA A 407 6.61 -28.61 2.54
N GLU A 408 7.19 -28.92 3.69
CA GLU A 408 7.21 -28.00 4.82
C GLU A 408 8.03 -26.75 4.47
N ILE A 409 7.56 -25.60 4.95
CA ILE A 409 8.24 -24.32 4.72
C ILE A 409 9.43 -24.25 5.70
N GLU A 410 10.64 -24.34 5.17
CA GLU A 410 11.85 -24.20 5.98
C GLU A 410 12.03 -22.76 6.43
N VAL A 411 12.20 -22.55 7.73
CA VAL A 411 12.59 -21.26 8.29
C VAL A 411 14.04 -20.99 7.92
N PRO A 412 14.36 -19.92 7.18
CA PRO A 412 15.73 -19.61 6.82
C PRO A 412 16.54 -19.27 8.07
N THR A 413 17.55 -20.08 8.37
CA THR A 413 18.47 -19.85 9.49
C THR A 413 19.47 -18.74 9.18
N ASP A 414 19.63 -17.80 10.12
CA ASP A 414 20.62 -16.72 10.04
C ASP A 414 22.02 -17.28 10.37
N ILE A 415 22.80 -17.63 9.37
CA ILE A 415 24.18 -18.10 9.53
C ILE A 415 25.13 -16.97 10.05
N ARG A 416 24.61 -15.81 10.43
CA ARG A 416 25.40 -14.64 10.85
C ARG A 416 25.39 -14.31 12.34
N GLY A 417 24.97 -15.20 13.20
CA GLY A 417 24.87 -14.87 14.63
C GLY A 417 25.33 -15.96 15.57
N GLU A 418 26.61 -16.35 15.54
CA GLU A 418 27.30 -16.86 16.72
C GLU A 418 28.79 -16.96 16.40
N ARG A 419 29.50 -15.86 16.57
CA ARG A 419 30.94 -15.89 16.80
C ARG A 419 31.21 -15.46 18.24
N THR A 420 30.94 -16.36 19.17
CA THR A 420 31.58 -16.36 20.50
C THR A 420 31.98 -17.79 20.82
N GLY A 421 33.26 -18.02 20.92
CA GLY A 421 33.78 -19.30 21.38
C GLY A 421 34.96 -19.79 20.52
N ARG A 422 36.19 -19.49 20.97
CA ARG A 422 37.42 -20.16 20.57
C ARG A 422 37.27 -21.67 20.82
N GLY A 423 37.53 -22.49 19.82
CA GLY A 423 37.69 -23.93 20.01
C GLY A 423 37.57 -24.71 18.72
N ASP A 424 38.72 -25.22 18.26
CA ASP A 424 38.96 -26.34 17.35
C ASP A 424 38.34 -26.41 15.96
N ARG A 425 39.21 -26.21 15.00
CA ARG A 425 39.07 -26.60 13.60
C ARG A 425 38.94 -28.13 13.48
N LYS A 426 37.81 -28.59 12.91
CA LYS A 426 37.79 -29.77 12.05
C LYS A 426 37.17 -29.41 10.72
N GLU A 427 37.89 -29.70 9.67
CA GLU A 427 37.57 -29.48 8.27
C GLU A 427 36.29 -30.25 7.88
N GLY A 428 35.34 -29.52 7.35
CA GLY A 428 34.22 -30.02 6.60
C GLY A 428 33.86 -28.95 5.57
N GLY A 429 34.24 -29.17 4.29
CA GLY A 429 34.22 -28.20 3.23
C GLY A 429 32.79 -27.72 2.88
N PHE A 430 32.56 -26.43 3.03
CA PHE A 430 31.53 -25.70 2.30
C PHE A 430 32.22 -25.04 1.11
N GLU A 431 31.87 -25.48 -0.11
CA GLU A 431 32.32 -24.85 -1.35
C GLU A 431 32.04 -23.36 -1.35
N LYS A 432 33.08 -22.58 -1.11
CA LYS A 432 33.15 -21.21 -1.62
C LYS A 432 32.96 -21.33 -3.12
N ARG A 433 31.83 -20.88 -3.67
CA ARG A 433 31.62 -20.71 -5.11
C ARG A 433 32.88 -20.02 -5.65
N SER A 434 33.74 -20.80 -6.29
CA SER A 434 35.06 -20.38 -6.72
C SER A 434 34.92 -19.24 -7.72
N ARG A 435 35.72 -18.19 -7.54
CA ARG A 435 35.96 -17.17 -8.55
C ARG A 435 36.78 -17.71 -9.74
N GLN A 436 37.11 -18.97 -9.74
CA GLN A 436 37.88 -19.63 -10.80
C GLN A 436 36.95 -20.13 -11.90
N ALA A 437 37.39 -20.00 -13.14
CA ALA A 437 36.69 -20.55 -14.30
C ALA A 437 36.56 -22.07 -14.23
N ALA A 438 35.56 -22.61 -14.91
CA ALA A 438 35.44 -24.06 -15.07
C ALA A 438 36.71 -24.65 -15.72
N PRO A 439 37.10 -25.91 -15.42
CA PRO A 439 38.26 -26.54 -16.05
C PRO A 439 38.13 -26.46 -17.60
N GLY A 440 39.17 -25.94 -18.28
CA GLY A 440 39.20 -25.75 -19.73
C GLY A 440 38.58 -24.46 -20.23
N PHE A 441 38.10 -23.58 -19.33
CA PHE A 441 37.55 -22.28 -19.66
C PHE A 441 38.37 -21.15 -19.04
N ASN A 442 38.48 -20.01 -19.76
CA ASN A 442 38.99 -18.75 -19.22
C ASN A 442 37.83 -17.82 -18.89
N ARG A 443 37.89 -17.22 -17.71
CA ARG A 443 36.93 -16.18 -17.31
C ARG A 443 37.37 -14.82 -17.80
N LEU A 444 36.53 -14.17 -18.58
CA LEU A 444 36.77 -12.87 -19.15
C LEU A 444 35.91 -11.80 -18.47
N PHE A 445 36.49 -10.64 -18.30
CA PHE A 445 35.80 -9.41 -17.88
C PHE A 445 35.35 -8.63 -19.10
N ILE A 446 34.17 -8.03 -19.06
CA ILE A 446 33.69 -7.06 -20.04
C ILE A 446 33.11 -5.83 -19.33
N ASN A 447 33.45 -4.63 -19.82
CA ASN A 447 33.05 -3.34 -19.25
C ASN A 447 31.60 -2.94 -19.52
N LEU A 448 30.71 -3.90 -19.82
CA LEU A 448 29.28 -3.72 -20.05
C LEU A 448 28.47 -4.45 -18.97
N GLY A 449 27.40 -3.79 -18.48
CA GLY A 449 26.54 -4.33 -17.44
C GLY A 449 25.07 -3.95 -17.64
N LYS A 450 24.26 -4.18 -16.62
CA LYS A 450 22.81 -3.90 -16.67
C LYS A 450 22.49 -2.42 -16.90
N THR A 451 23.36 -1.51 -16.44
CA THR A 451 23.22 -0.06 -16.67
C THR A 451 23.40 0.33 -18.14
N ASP A 452 24.10 -0.48 -18.91
CA ASP A 452 24.27 -0.29 -20.36
C ASP A 452 23.16 -0.98 -21.16
N SER A 453 22.08 -1.45 -20.51
CA SER A 453 21.01 -2.29 -21.09
C SER A 453 21.57 -3.53 -21.79
N PHE A 454 22.59 -4.13 -21.17
CA PHE A 454 23.30 -5.29 -21.71
C PHE A 454 22.82 -6.56 -21.02
N PHE A 455 22.39 -7.55 -21.82
CA PHE A 455 21.83 -8.83 -21.37
C PHE A 455 22.62 -10.02 -21.94
N PRO A 456 22.43 -11.26 -21.44
CA PRO A 456 23.14 -12.42 -21.95
C PRO A 456 22.93 -12.68 -23.45
N SER A 457 21.74 -12.38 -23.96
CA SER A 457 21.42 -12.46 -25.41
C SER A 457 22.29 -11.53 -26.25
N ASP A 458 22.59 -10.34 -25.70
CA ASP A 458 23.37 -9.31 -26.38
C ASP A 458 24.85 -9.67 -26.41
N LEU A 459 25.36 -10.30 -25.34
CA LEU A 459 26.70 -10.86 -25.33
C LEU A 459 26.88 -11.94 -26.40
N ILE A 460 25.89 -12.84 -26.55
CA ILE A 460 25.90 -13.87 -27.57
C ILE A 460 25.84 -13.23 -28.97
N GLY A 461 25.00 -12.23 -29.16
CA GLY A 461 24.91 -11.47 -30.40
C GLY A 461 26.21 -10.76 -30.75
N LEU A 462 26.84 -10.11 -29.77
CA LEU A 462 28.11 -9.40 -29.92
C LEU A 462 29.26 -10.35 -30.29
N LEU A 463 29.29 -11.53 -29.68
CA LEU A 463 30.25 -12.58 -30.02
C LEU A 463 30.05 -13.09 -31.46
N ASN A 464 28.84 -13.49 -31.79
CA ASN A 464 28.53 -14.03 -33.11
C ASN A 464 28.78 -13.03 -34.24
N SER A 465 28.63 -11.73 -33.97
CA SER A 465 28.87 -10.66 -34.97
C SER A 465 30.36 -10.33 -35.18
N ASN A 466 31.22 -10.61 -34.17
CA ASN A 466 32.62 -10.18 -34.18
C ASN A 466 33.63 -11.35 -34.24
N THR A 467 33.18 -12.60 -34.14
CA THR A 467 34.02 -13.79 -34.20
C THR A 467 33.64 -14.70 -35.36
N ARG A 468 34.60 -15.46 -35.90
CA ARG A 468 34.34 -16.48 -36.92
C ARG A 468 34.01 -17.82 -36.24
N GLY A 469 32.77 -18.27 -36.38
CA GLY A 469 32.30 -19.53 -35.80
C GLY A 469 31.48 -19.35 -34.51
N ARG A 470 30.78 -20.41 -34.13
CA ARG A 470 29.97 -20.44 -32.92
C ARG A 470 30.87 -20.78 -31.73
N ILE A 471 31.02 -19.84 -30.80
CA ILE A 471 31.83 -20.01 -29.57
C ILE A 471 30.95 -20.59 -28.48
N GLU A 472 31.44 -21.64 -27.85
CA GLU A 472 30.78 -22.19 -26.65
C GLU A 472 31.00 -21.26 -25.48
N LEU A 473 29.89 -20.87 -24.81
CA LEU A 473 29.94 -20.01 -23.64
C LEU A 473 29.67 -20.84 -22.39
N GLY A 474 30.53 -20.70 -21.42
CA GLY A 474 30.31 -21.19 -20.07
C GLY A 474 29.40 -20.26 -19.28
N ARG A 475 29.70 -20.07 -18.03
CA ARG A 475 28.92 -19.24 -17.10
C ARG A 475 29.00 -17.75 -17.46
N ILE A 476 27.86 -17.04 -17.39
CA ILE A 476 27.75 -15.60 -17.58
C ILE A 476 27.25 -14.97 -16.27
N ASP A 477 28.03 -14.07 -15.69
CA ASP A 477 27.70 -13.31 -14.48
C ASP A 477 27.53 -11.82 -14.83
N LEU A 478 26.27 -11.36 -14.90
CA LEU A 478 25.93 -9.95 -15.17
C LEU A 478 25.89 -9.12 -13.90
N MET A 479 26.76 -8.10 -13.84
CA MET A 479 26.80 -7.11 -12.77
C MET A 479 26.13 -5.79 -13.22
N GLN A 480 26.10 -4.81 -12.35
CA GLN A 480 25.48 -3.50 -12.65
C GLN A 480 26.23 -2.76 -13.77
N ASN A 481 27.54 -2.60 -13.66
CA ASN A 481 28.36 -1.76 -14.53
C ASN A 481 29.36 -2.55 -15.41
N TYR A 482 29.48 -3.86 -15.21
CA TYR A 482 30.37 -4.76 -15.92
C TYR A 482 29.84 -6.19 -15.82
N SER A 483 30.44 -7.13 -16.56
CA SER A 483 30.05 -8.52 -16.51
C SER A 483 31.25 -9.47 -16.65
N PHE A 484 31.07 -10.72 -16.27
CA PHE A 484 32.02 -11.79 -16.51
C PHE A 484 31.36 -12.89 -17.32
N PHE A 485 32.15 -13.52 -18.19
CA PHE A 485 31.72 -14.66 -18.96
C PHE A 485 32.88 -15.63 -19.20
N GLU A 486 32.58 -16.88 -19.42
CA GLU A 486 33.57 -17.94 -19.60
C GLU A 486 33.56 -18.41 -21.04
N VAL A 487 34.76 -18.54 -21.61
CA VAL A 487 35.00 -19.07 -22.95
C VAL A 487 36.11 -20.12 -22.92
N PRO A 488 36.14 -21.10 -23.85
CA PRO A 488 37.23 -22.09 -23.92
C PRO A 488 38.59 -21.41 -24.02
N GLU A 489 39.58 -21.93 -23.31
CA GLU A 489 40.95 -21.36 -23.24
C GLU A 489 41.55 -21.11 -24.64
N LYS A 490 41.30 -22.01 -25.60
CA LYS A 490 41.79 -21.94 -26.98
C LYS A 490 41.27 -20.73 -27.72
N GLU A 491 40.09 -20.23 -27.35
CA GLU A 491 39.40 -19.14 -28.05
C GLU A 491 39.48 -17.79 -27.33
N ALA A 492 39.89 -17.78 -26.07
CA ALA A 492 39.92 -16.60 -25.22
C ALA A 492 40.67 -15.41 -25.87
N THR A 493 41.84 -15.68 -26.43
CA THR A 493 42.67 -14.64 -27.07
C THR A 493 42.01 -14.03 -28.32
N ASN A 494 41.33 -14.87 -29.11
CA ASN A 494 40.60 -14.44 -30.31
C ASN A 494 39.38 -13.60 -29.92
N VAL A 495 38.63 -14.00 -28.90
CA VAL A 495 37.47 -13.29 -28.36
C VAL A 495 37.89 -11.90 -27.85
N ILE A 496 38.96 -11.81 -27.05
CA ILE A 496 39.48 -10.55 -26.54
C ILE A 496 39.85 -9.60 -27.68
N LYS A 497 40.58 -10.09 -28.70
CA LYS A 497 40.98 -9.26 -29.85
C LYS A 497 39.79 -8.79 -30.67
N ALA A 498 38.77 -9.65 -30.84
CA ALA A 498 37.57 -9.35 -31.62
C ALA A 498 36.68 -8.32 -30.88
N LEU A 499 36.38 -8.56 -29.61
CA LEU A 499 35.48 -7.69 -28.84
C LEU A 499 36.09 -6.35 -28.48
N ASN A 500 37.41 -6.24 -28.30
CA ASN A 500 38.08 -4.95 -28.06
C ASN A 500 38.03 -3.99 -29.26
N ARG A 501 37.63 -4.49 -30.44
CA ARG A 501 37.39 -3.68 -31.63
C ARG A 501 35.92 -3.26 -31.77
N ALA A 502 35.04 -3.89 -31.02
CA ALA A 502 33.60 -3.67 -31.11
C ALA A 502 33.15 -2.42 -30.32
N LYS A 503 31.97 -1.93 -30.66
CA LYS A 503 31.26 -0.87 -29.93
C LYS A 503 29.86 -1.37 -29.56
N TRP A 504 29.38 -1.00 -28.38
CA TRP A 504 28.03 -1.23 -27.91
C TRP A 504 27.36 0.10 -27.60
N ASN A 505 26.28 0.43 -28.27
CA ASN A 505 25.56 1.71 -28.11
C ASN A 505 26.49 2.94 -28.10
N GLY A 506 27.50 2.94 -29.00
CA GLY A 506 28.50 4.03 -29.10
C GLY A 506 29.68 3.93 -28.12
N ARG A 507 29.58 3.08 -27.08
CA ARG A 507 30.64 2.84 -26.09
C ARG A 507 31.63 1.79 -26.59
N LYS A 508 32.92 2.04 -26.40
CA LYS A 508 33.99 1.07 -26.73
C LYS A 508 33.91 -0.11 -25.76
N VAL A 509 33.88 -1.32 -26.30
CA VAL A 509 33.94 -2.55 -25.53
C VAL A 509 35.38 -2.82 -25.11
N VAL A 510 35.58 -3.20 -23.83
CA VAL A 510 36.88 -3.60 -23.26
C VAL A 510 36.68 -4.96 -22.63
N VAL A 511 37.47 -5.93 -23.08
CA VAL A 511 37.46 -7.31 -22.58
C VAL A 511 38.88 -7.71 -22.18
N GLU A 512 39.01 -8.28 -20.96
CA GLU A 512 40.26 -8.70 -20.37
C GLU A 512 40.09 -10.06 -19.66
N ILE A 513 41.20 -10.79 -19.40
CA ILE A 513 41.15 -12.00 -18.60
C ILE A 513 40.95 -11.63 -17.13
N ALA A 514 39.92 -12.16 -16.50
CA ALA A 514 39.63 -11.91 -15.10
C ALA A 514 40.73 -12.54 -14.21
N GLY A 515 41.54 -11.70 -13.57
CA GLY A 515 42.71 -12.10 -12.80
C GLY A 515 44.03 -11.50 -13.27
N ALA A 516 44.10 -10.95 -14.50
CA ALA A 516 45.28 -10.26 -15.01
C ALA A 516 45.42 -8.79 -14.55
N GLY A 517 44.39 -8.26 -13.87
CA GLY A 517 44.29 -6.85 -13.49
C GLY A 517 44.51 -6.50 -12.02
N GLU A 518 44.78 -7.45 -11.15
CA GLU A 518 45.02 -7.15 -9.72
C GLU A 518 46.43 -6.59 -9.42
N GLU A 519 47.38 -6.65 -10.37
CA GLU A 519 48.73 -6.13 -10.18
C GLU A 519 48.98 -4.72 -10.79
N SER A 520 48.06 -4.14 -11.55
CA SER A 520 48.30 -2.84 -12.20
C SER A 520 47.41 -1.69 -11.75
N GLY A 521 46.78 -1.77 -10.62
CA GLY A 521 45.91 -0.73 -10.01
C GLY A 521 46.57 0.09 -8.90
N LYS A 522 47.90 0.12 -8.78
CA LYS A 522 48.63 1.10 -7.96
C LYS A 522 49.17 2.22 -8.84
N GLY A 523 48.44 3.30 -8.94
CA GLY A 523 48.82 4.43 -9.74
C GLY A 523 48.17 5.73 -9.30
N ARG A 524 48.83 6.42 -8.36
CA ARG A 524 48.88 7.85 -8.12
C ARG A 524 47.72 8.52 -7.39
N GLY A 525 47.97 8.76 -6.13
CA GLY A 525 47.43 9.81 -5.28
C GLY A 525 48.31 9.94 -4.06
N ASN A 526 49.34 10.74 -4.22
CA ASN A 526 50.39 11.11 -3.26
C ASN A 526 49.81 11.79 -2.02
N GLY A 527 50.34 11.53 -0.84
CA GLY A 527 50.14 12.35 0.34
C GLY A 527 50.30 11.61 1.65
N SER A 528 51.57 11.28 1.95
CA SER A 528 52.06 11.01 3.31
C SER A 528 51.56 12.04 4.32
N ASN A 529 51.11 11.63 5.50
CA ASN A 529 51.80 12.10 6.69
C ASN A 529 51.45 11.32 7.96
N GLU A 530 52.49 11.14 8.70
CA GLU A 530 52.61 10.40 9.94
C GLU A 530 51.88 11.04 11.13
N ARG A 531 51.62 10.24 12.10
CA ARG A 531 51.21 10.54 13.47
C ARG A 531 52.22 11.45 14.17
N LYS A 532 51.71 12.46 14.90
CA LYS A 532 52.07 12.72 16.32
C LYS A 532 51.27 13.89 16.89
N GLY A 533 50.58 13.63 18.00
CA GLY A 533 50.70 14.25 19.31
C GLY A 533 50.23 15.69 19.52
N ASN A 534 49.10 15.79 20.24
CA ASN A 534 48.88 16.69 21.38
C ASN A 534 49.33 18.16 21.32
N LYS A 535 48.36 19.11 21.46
CA LYS A 535 48.20 20.03 22.58
C LYS A 535 47.33 21.24 22.24
N ARG A 536 46.58 21.62 23.24
CA ARG A 536 45.72 22.79 23.48
C ARG A 536 46.34 24.15 23.11
N PHE A 537 45.41 25.10 22.92
CA PHE A 537 45.30 26.54 23.17
C PHE A 537 44.83 27.21 21.88
N GLY A 538 43.72 27.91 21.80
CA GLY A 538 43.30 29.09 22.53
C GLY A 538 43.44 30.32 21.62
N GLY A 539 42.35 31.05 21.36
CA GLY A 539 42.46 32.47 21.01
C GLY A 539 41.89 32.90 19.65
N LYS A 540 40.71 33.43 19.67
CA LYS A 540 40.24 34.77 19.20
C LYS A 540 40.63 35.33 17.82
N SER A 541 39.54 35.79 17.20
CA SER A 541 39.34 37.10 16.52
C SER A 541 39.66 37.23 15.03
N ASP A 542 38.61 37.62 14.42
CA ASP A 542 38.39 38.83 13.58
C ASP A 542 38.57 38.76 12.06
N GLU A 543 37.45 39.10 11.46
CA GLU A 543 37.23 40.10 10.40
C GLU A 543 37.62 39.83 8.94
N ARG A 544 36.61 40.17 8.16
CA ARG A 544 36.60 40.85 6.84
C ARG A 544 36.37 40.01 5.59
N ALA A 545 35.18 40.30 5.09
CA ALA A 545 34.86 40.25 3.65
C ALA A 545 35.65 41.30 2.85
N PRO A 546 35.72 41.21 1.53
CA PRO A 546 34.89 42.08 0.69
C PRO A 546 34.31 41.37 -0.57
N ARG A 547 33.12 41.68 -0.87
CA ARG A 547 32.44 42.45 -1.95
C ARG A 547 33.31 42.76 -3.19
N TYR A 548 32.77 42.41 -4.36
CA TYR A 548 32.70 43.19 -5.62
C TYR A 548 31.60 42.52 -6.47
N GLU A 549 30.49 43.13 -6.67
CA GLU A 549 29.95 44.11 -7.62
C GLU A 549 30.04 43.70 -9.10
N ASN A 550 28.82 43.46 -9.61
CA ASN A 550 28.09 44.10 -10.72
C ASN A 550 28.79 44.36 -12.06
N LYS A 551 28.17 43.87 -13.12
CA LYS A 551 27.80 44.74 -14.27
C LYS A 551 26.76 44.10 -15.20
N ASP A 552 25.71 44.84 -15.32
CA ASP A 552 24.65 44.90 -16.29
C ASP A 552 25.00 44.56 -17.74
N ARG A 553 24.02 43.97 -18.45
CA ARG A 553 23.50 44.45 -19.76
C ARG A 553 22.19 43.78 -20.14
N LYS A 554 21.14 44.55 -20.14
CA LYS A 554 19.88 44.43 -20.92
C LYS A 554 20.08 45.09 -22.29
N PRO A 555 19.04 45.19 -23.13
CA PRO A 555 18.50 44.19 -24.10
C PRO A 555 18.56 44.76 -25.54
N LYS A 556 18.11 44.00 -26.53
CA LYS A 556 17.67 44.59 -27.82
C LYS A 556 16.48 43.82 -28.40
N ASP A 557 15.44 44.60 -28.59
CA ASP A 557 14.24 44.35 -29.35
C ASP A 557 14.50 44.13 -30.86
N ALA A 558 13.55 43.52 -31.46
CA ALA A 558 12.85 43.89 -32.70
C ALA A 558 12.55 42.63 -33.52
N SER A 559 11.37 42.34 -33.81
CA SER A 559 10.26 42.78 -34.60
C SER A 559 9.76 41.69 -35.54
N ALA A 560 8.51 41.47 -35.42
CA ALA A 560 7.46 41.04 -36.37
C ALA A 560 7.87 40.74 -37.82
N LYS A 561 7.26 39.68 -38.38
CA LYS A 561 6.44 39.77 -39.59
C LYS A 561 5.62 38.51 -39.85
N ASP A 562 4.35 38.81 -40.13
CA ASP A 562 3.30 37.97 -40.69
C ASP A 562 3.73 37.17 -41.94
N SER A 563 3.14 35.99 -42.14
CA SER A 563 2.47 35.72 -43.41
C SER A 563 1.55 34.49 -43.36
N LYS A 564 0.38 34.72 -43.87
CA LYS A 564 -0.79 33.88 -44.09
C LYS A 564 -0.59 32.74 -45.11
N SER A 565 -1.59 31.86 -45.02
CA SER A 565 -2.19 31.04 -46.12
C SER A 565 -1.54 29.67 -46.37
N THR A 566 -2.23 28.59 -46.66
CA THR A 566 -3.53 28.31 -47.29
C THR A 566 -3.83 26.80 -47.16
N LYS A 567 -5.10 26.47 -47.22
CA LYS A 567 -5.73 25.15 -47.39
C LYS A 567 -5.18 24.35 -48.57
N LYS A 568 -5.22 23.04 -48.46
CA LYS A 568 -5.77 22.08 -49.48
C LYS A 568 -5.82 20.65 -48.96
N ASP A 569 -6.96 20.12 -48.84
CA ASP A 569 -7.72 19.03 -49.49
C ASP A 569 -6.99 17.68 -49.71
N LYS A 570 -7.80 16.71 -49.35
CA LYS A 570 -7.77 15.23 -49.53
C LYS A 570 -7.32 14.74 -50.92
N PRO A 571 -7.00 13.41 -51.04
CA PRO A 571 -8.06 12.43 -51.25
C PRO A 571 -7.83 11.01 -50.65
N SER A 572 -8.95 10.34 -50.65
CA SER A 572 -9.35 8.99 -50.33
C SER A 572 -8.76 7.87 -51.24
N ARG A 573 -8.82 6.65 -50.77
CA ARG A 573 -9.10 5.32 -51.42
C ARG A 573 -8.24 4.23 -50.79
N ALA A 574 -8.64 2.98 -50.60
CA ALA A 574 -9.83 2.23 -50.94
C ALA A 574 -9.87 0.94 -50.10
N ASP A 575 -11.06 0.50 -49.84
CA ASP A 575 -11.60 -0.84 -49.64
C ASP A 575 -10.69 -2.06 -49.75
N ARG A 576 -10.83 -2.96 -48.79
CA ARG A 576 -11.17 -4.36 -49.03
C ARG A 576 -11.98 -4.94 -47.88
N GLY A 577 -13.21 -5.31 -48.16
CA GLY A 577 -14.17 -5.90 -47.27
C GLY A 577 -13.84 -7.33 -46.85
N TYR A 578 -14.35 -7.69 -45.70
CA TYR A 578 -14.75 -9.05 -45.38
C TYR A 578 -16.11 -8.96 -44.65
N SER A 579 -17.08 -9.58 -45.30
CA SER A 579 -18.44 -9.76 -44.84
C SER A 579 -18.46 -10.81 -43.70
N ASP A 580 -19.06 -10.48 -42.57
CA ASP A 580 -19.64 -11.48 -41.70
C ASP A 580 -20.97 -11.00 -41.14
N ALA A 581 -21.99 -11.73 -41.51
CA ALA A 581 -23.37 -11.50 -41.15
C ALA A 581 -23.62 -11.86 -39.69
N ARG A 582 -23.95 -10.87 -38.87
CA ARG A 582 -24.70 -11.07 -37.61
C ARG A 582 -25.77 -10.01 -37.50
N GLY A 583 -27.01 -10.48 -37.37
CA GLY A 583 -28.22 -9.67 -37.27
C GLY A 583 -28.22 -8.73 -36.06
N PRO A 584 -29.19 -7.80 -35.98
CA PRO A 584 -29.17 -6.70 -35.05
C PRO A 584 -29.34 -7.21 -33.60
N LYS A 585 -28.33 -6.89 -32.76
CA LYS A 585 -28.45 -7.01 -31.30
C LYS A 585 -29.52 -6.05 -30.81
N LYS A 586 -30.56 -6.58 -30.18
CA LYS A 586 -31.52 -5.81 -29.39
C LYS A 586 -30.73 -5.04 -28.32
N LYS A 587 -30.89 -3.74 -28.29
CA LYS A 587 -30.43 -2.88 -27.20
C LYS A 587 -31.22 -3.30 -25.95
N ASP A 588 -30.51 -3.60 -24.87
CA ASP A 588 -31.11 -3.85 -23.58
C ASP A 588 -31.82 -2.58 -23.07
N ASP A 589 -33.13 -2.69 -22.98
CA ASP A 589 -34.10 -1.62 -22.70
C ASP A 589 -34.31 -1.39 -21.19
N TRP A 590 -33.20 -1.43 -20.42
CA TRP A 590 -33.26 -1.18 -18.98
C TRP A 590 -33.39 0.30 -18.60
N GLN A 591 -33.10 1.22 -19.55
CA GLN A 591 -33.23 2.66 -19.33
C GLN A 591 -34.69 3.16 -19.42
N GLU A 592 -35.61 2.43 -20.03
CA GLU A 592 -37.03 2.76 -20.05
C GLU A 592 -37.76 2.40 -18.74
N PHE A 593 -37.17 1.55 -17.92
CA PHE A 593 -37.78 1.09 -16.65
C PHE A 593 -37.75 2.14 -15.52
N PHE A 594 -36.99 3.24 -15.65
CA PHE A 594 -36.76 4.23 -14.60
C PHE A 594 -37.32 5.62 -14.93
N LYS A 595 -38.19 5.75 -15.92
CA LYS A 595 -38.61 7.07 -16.36
C LYS A 595 -39.69 7.76 -15.51
N ASP A 596 -40.45 7.05 -14.67
CA ASP A 596 -41.63 7.70 -14.07
C ASP A 596 -42.03 7.39 -12.61
N LYS A 597 -41.23 6.72 -11.78
CA LYS A 597 -41.52 6.61 -10.33
C LYS A 597 -40.26 6.35 -9.52
N GLU A 598 -40.09 7.06 -8.41
CA GLU A 598 -39.11 6.71 -7.37
C GLU A 598 -39.34 5.27 -6.91
N PRO A 599 -38.28 4.45 -6.75
CA PRO A 599 -38.41 3.05 -6.35
C PRO A 599 -38.93 2.97 -4.90
N ASP A 600 -40.08 2.35 -4.74
CA ASP A 600 -40.66 2.02 -3.45
C ASP A 600 -39.90 0.84 -2.83
N PHE A 601 -39.17 1.10 -1.73
CA PHE A 601 -38.38 0.12 -0.96
C PHE A 601 -39.13 -0.47 0.24
N SER A 602 -40.44 -0.26 0.36
CA SER A 602 -41.25 -0.91 1.40
C SER A 602 -41.40 -2.42 1.14
N GLU A 603 -41.71 -3.20 2.20
CA GLU A 603 -41.97 -4.65 2.07
C GLU A 603 -43.11 -4.95 1.09
N GLU A 604 -44.13 -4.08 0.99
CA GLU A 604 -45.20 -4.19 0.01
C GLU A 604 -44.74 -3.93 -1.43
N GLY A 605 -43.78 -3.01 -1.65
CA GLY A 605 -43.16 -2.73 -2.94
C GLY A 605 -42.37 -3.96 -3.46
N TRP A 606 -41.74 -4.71 -2.56
CA TRP A 606 -41.04 -5.97 -2.89
C TRP A 606 -41.99 -7.10 -3.26
N ALA A 607 -43.16 -7.22 -2.60
CA ALA A 607 -44.17 -8.27 -2.88
C ALA A 607 -44.77 -8.12 -4.30
N ARG A 608 -44.87 -6.91 -4.84
CA ARG A 608 -45.40 -6.64 -6.18
C ARG A 608 -44.43 -6.97 -7.33
N ARG A 609 -43.14 -7.23 -7.03
CA ARG A 609 -42.07 -7.50 -8.03
C ARG A 609 -41.85 -8.99 -8.33
N LYS A 610 -42.61 -9.92 -7.73
CA LYS A 610 -42.49 -11.34 -8.06
C LYS A 610 -43.08 -11.56 -9.47
N PRO A 611 -42.35 -12.22 -10.40
CA PRO A 611 -42.89 -12.54 -11.71
C PRO A 611 -44.08 -13.50 -11.54
N LYS A 612 -45.19 -13.15 -12.15
CA LYS A 612 -46.33 -14.06 -12.27
C LYS A 612 -45.85 -15.29 -13.04
N LYS A 613 -45.87 -16.46 -12.39
CA LYS A 613 -45.69 -17.76 -13.07
C LYS A 613 -46.77 -17.87 -14.17
N LYS A 614 -46.32 -18.08 -15.40
CA LYS A 614 -47.14 -18.63 -16.47
C LYS A 614 -47.21 -20.13 -16.32
#